data_7865050747fca40f3118b83e749e3ab2
#
_entry.id   7865050747fca40f3118b83e749e3ab2
#
_cell.length_a   1.000
_cell.length_b   1.000
_cell.length_c   1.000
_cell.angle_alpha   90.00
_cell.angle_beta   90.00
_cell.angle_gamma   90.00
#
_symmetry.space_group_name_H-M   'P 1'
#
loop_
_entity.id
_entity.type
_entity.pdbx_description
1 polymer ?
#
loop_
_entity_poly.entity_id
_entity_poly.type
_entity_poly.pdbx_seq_one_letter_code
_entity_poly.pdbx_strand_id
1 'polypeptide(L)'
;MKVLAVETATAWQSVAILSGERVLARCDQAAAGSHARLLLPAIDRVLSDAGVIPGKLDGLVVSIGPGSFTGLRVGLSAVLGIRTVTQVPLVVVPTLEGMAWSLRDAAMPVCPVINSRRGEVYWALFQWRGNDHLERLVPEQVGTAEALGKQLNGPVIVYGEGWETEKEAIKAAVGTAVITEAAEQMRPSAVSVGLAGLLRLSRGDRAGLGISPLYIQRPEAELKYEQSGGISPVERRQAKVARKLNSRLNRKAVRPRRKA
;
A
#
# COMPACT_ATOMS: atom_id res chain seq x y z
N MET A 1 5.38 -9.45 23.52
CA MET A 1 5.44 -8.07 22.93
C MET A 1 4.07 -7.72 22.39
N LYS A 2 3.55 -6.54 22.75
CA LYS A 2 2.29 -5.98 22.22
C LYS A 2 2.60 -4.93 21.17
N VAL A 3 2.08 -5.08 19.95
CA VAL A 3 2.32 -4.15 18.86
C VAL A 3 1.02 -3.65 18.25
N LEU A 4 1.03 -2.39 17.83
CA LEU A 4 0.04 -1.84 16.91
C LEU A 4 0.58 -1.94 15.49
N ALA A 5 -0.16 -2.61 14.61
CA ALA A 5 0.17 -2.73 13.20
C ALA A 5 -0.84 -1.97 12.34
N VAL A 6 -0.35 -1.30 11.30
CA VAL A 6 -1.13 -0.49 10.36
C VAL A 6 -0.77 -0.83 8.92
N GLU A 7 -1.79 -1.09 8.11
CA GLU A 7 -1.70 -1.35 6.67
C GLU A 7 -2.68 -0.46 5.91
N THR A 8 -2.18 0.28 4.91
CA THR A 8 -2.98 1.26 4.15
C THR A 8 -2.57 1.33 2.68
N ALA A 9 -1.90 0.29 2.16
CA ALA A 9 -1.31 0.30 0.82
C ALA A 9 -2.31 0.13 -0.33
N THR A 10 -3.53 -0.33 -0.05
CA THR A 10 -4.54 -0.60 -1.08
C THR A 10 -5.83 0.20 -0.86
N ALA A 11 -6.90 -0.13 -1.57
CA ALA A 11 -8.23 0.44 -1.34
C ALA A 11 -8.85 0.00 0.01
N TRP A 12 -8.19 -0.89 0.72
CA TRP A 12 -8.53 -1.33 2.06
C TRP A 12 -7.55 -0.75 3.07
N GLN A 13 -8.01 -0.60 4.30
CA GLN A 13 -7.14 -0.37 5.44
C GLN A 13 -7.35 -1.47 6.47
N SER A 14 -6.28 -1.84 7.12
CA SER A 14 -6.24 -2.83 8.19
C SER A 14 -5.46 -2.27 9.36
N VAL A 15 -6.00 -2.45 10.57
CA VAL A 15 -5.36 -2.07 11.82
C VAL A 15 -5.49 -3.24 12.79
N ALA A 16 -4.43 -3.61 13.49
CA ALA A 16 -4.47 -4.69 14.45
C ALA A 16 -3.60 -4.42 15.68
N ILE A 17 -4.02 -4.93 16.83
CA ILE A 17 -3.20 -5.09 18.03
C ILE A 17 -2.87 -6.58 18.16
N LEU A 18 -1.57 -6.87 18.23
CA LEU A 18 -1.09 -8.22 18.47
C LEU A 18 -0.36 -8.29 19.81
N SER A 19 -0.45 -9.47 20.47
CA SER A 19 0.39 -9.82 21.63
C SER A 19 1.13 -11.12 21.30
N GLY A 20 2.40 -11.01 20.93
CA GLY A 20 3.06 -12.08 20.22
C GLY A 20 2.30 -12.37 18.92
N GLU A 21 2.07 -13.63 18.59
CA GLU A 21 1.30 -14.03 17.40
C GLU A 21 -0.24 -13.95 17.59
N ARG A 22 -0.70 -13.71 18.82
CA ARG A 22 -2.13 -13.62 19.11
C ARG A 22 -2.68 -12.25 18.74
N VAL A 23 -3.71 -12.21 17.91
CA VAL A 23 -4.49 -11.00 17.61
C VAL A 23 -5.41 -10.69 18.79
N LEU A 24 -5.26 -9.52 19.39
CA LEU A 24 -6.12 -9.03 20.47
C LEU A 24 -7.34 -8.30 19.93
N ALA A 25 -7.13 -7.46 18.91
CA ALA A 25 -8.19 -6.75 18.20
C ALA A 25 -7.75 -6.45 16.77
N ARG A 26 -8.71 -6.38 15.83
CA ARG A 26 -8.45 -5.95 14.45
C ARG A 26 -9.63 -5.19 13.88
N CYS A 27 -9.36 -4.32 12.92
CA CYS A 27 -10.35 -3.61 12.13
C CYS A 27 -9.90 -3.57 10.67
N ASP A 28 -10.65 -4.25 9.81
CA ASP A 28 -10.43 -4.29 8.37
C ASP A 28 -11.62 -3.65 7.67
N GLN A 29 -11.39 -2.65 6.82
CA GLN A 29 -12.49 -1.94 6.16
C GLN A 29 -12.07 -1.34 4.82
N ALA A 30 -13.04 -1.19 3.92
CA ALA A 30 -12.85 -0.44 2.69
C ALA A 30 -12.58 1.04 3.00
N ALA A 31 -11.56 1.61 2.37
CA ALA A 31 -11.09 2.96 2.65
C ALA A 31 -10.69 3.74 1.39
N ALA A 32 -11.07 3.28 0.20
CA ALA A 32 -10.76 3.96 -1.05
C ALA A 32 -11.10 5.46 -0.98
N GLY A 33 -10.09 6.33 -1.13
CA GLY A 33 -10.24 7.78 -1.02
C GLY A 33 -10.61 8.32 0.37
N SER A 34 -10.67 7.46 1.42
CA SER A 34 -11.14 7.81 2.75
C SER A 34 -10.16 7.46 3.89
N HIS A 35 -8.96 6.98 3.60
CA HIS A 35 -7.97 6.57 4.61
C HIS A 35 -7.76 7.64 5.69
N ALA A 36 -7.56 8.91 5.30
CA ALA A 36 -7.32 9.99 6.26
C ALA A 36 -8.47 10.20 7.26
N ARG A 37 -9.71 9.90 6.86
CA ARG A 37 -10.88 10.03 7.73
C ARG A 37 -11.10 8.80 8.61
N LEU A 38 -10.76 7.61 8.12
CA LEU A 38 -11.12 6.34 8.73
C LEU A 38 -10.03 5.74 9.61
N LEU A 39 -8.75 6.10 9.39
CA LEU A 39 -7.63 5.41 10.03
C LEU A 39 -7.55 5.67 11.53
N LEU A 40 -7.57 6.92 11.96
CA LEU A 40 -7.49 7.24 13.40
C LEU A 40 -8.65 6.67 14.21
N PRO A 41 -9.92 6.75 13.76
CA PRO A 41 -11.03 6.04 14.40
C PRO A 41 -10.83 4.52 14.49
N ALA A 42 -10.24 3.89 13.45
CA ALA A 42 -9.96 2.46 13.48
C ALA A 42 -8.85 2.13 14.49
N ILE A 43 -7.81 2.95 14.59
CA ILE A 43 -6.74 2.80 15.59
C ILE A 43 -7.31 2.94 17.00
N ASP A 44 -8.12 3.96 17.26
CA ASP A 44 -8.75 4.18 18.56
C ASP A 44 -9.63 3.00 18.96
N ARG A 45 -10.44 2.51 18.03
CA ARG A 45 -11.28 1.34 18.23
C ARG A 45 -10.48 0.10 18.62
N VAL A 46 -9.44 -0.27 17.87
CA VAL A 46 -8.69 -1.51 18.17
C VAL A 46 -7.89 -1.39 19.47
N LEU A 47 -7.43 -0.19 19.83
CA LEU A 47 -6.80 0.06 21.11
C LEU A 47 -7.81 -0.14 22.27
N SER A 48 -9.01 0.41 22.13
CA SER A 48 -10.10 0.25 23.09
C SER A 48 -10.53 -1.21 23.21
N ASP A 49 -10.78 -1.89 22.08
CA ASP A 49 -11.21 -3.30 22.05
C ASP A 49 -10.15 -4.24 22.66
N ALA A 50 -8.87 -3.91 22.51
CA ALA A 50 -7.75 -4.66 23.12
C ALA A 50 -7.44 -4.26 24.56
N GLY A 51 -8.04 -3.20 25.09
CA GLY A 51 -7.74 -2.65 26.41
C GLY A 51 -6.29 -2.17 26.54
N VAL A 52 -5.72 -1.56 25.46
CA VAL A 52 -4.32 -1.16 25.41
C VAL A 52 -4.20 0.35 25.25
N ILE A 53 -3.36 0.97 26.09
CA ILE A 53 -3.00 2.38 25.98
C ILE A 53 -1.78 2.50 25.04
N PRO A 54 -1.73 3.47 24.10
CA PRO A 54 -0.66 3.61 23.13
C PRO A 54 0.76 3.59 23.74
N GLY A 55 0.98 4.28 24.84
CA GLY A 55 2.29 4.32 25.53
C GLY A 55 2.68 3.02 26.25
N LYS A 56 1.83 1.99 26.26
CA LYS A 56 2.09 0.65 26.79
C LYS A 56 2.31 -0.41 25.72
N LEU A 57 2.40 0.03 24.47
CA LEU A 57 2.82 -0.85 23.37
C LEU A 57 4.34 -1.05 23.43
N ASP A 58 4.78 -2.23 23.04
CA ASP A 58 6.21 -2.57 22.90
C ASP A 58 6.75 -2.16 21.52
N GLY A 59 5.88 -1.93 20.55
CA GLY A 59 6.25 -1.54 19.20
C GLY A 59 5.09 -1.03 18.36
N LEU A 60 5.47 -0.26 17.35
CA LEU A 60 4.61 0.17 16.25
C LEU A 60 5.12 -0.48 14.96
N VAL A 61 4.21 -0.94 14.13
CA VAL A 61 4.52 -1.56 12.84
C VAL A 61 3.67 -0.89 11.76
N VAL A 62 4.27 -0.53 10.64
CA VAL A 62 3.54 0.05 9.51
C VAL A 62 4.07 -0.47 8.18
N SER A 63 3.16 -0.76 7.26
CA SER A 63 3.55 -1.04 5.89
C SER A 63 4.00 0.24 5.18
N ILE A 64 5.05 0.13 4.38
CA ILE A 64 5.61 1.28 3.66
C ILE A 64 5.47 1.21 2.14
N GLY A 65 4.75 0.21 1.61
CA GLY A 65 4.59 0.04 0.17
C GLY A 65 5.33 -1.17 -0.40
N PRO A 66 5.19 -1.40 -1.70
CA PRO A 66 4.49 -0.55 -2.66
C PRO A 66 2.98 -0.50 -2.46
N GLY A 67 2.32 0.47 -3.11
CA GLY A 67 0.86 0.63 -3.05
C GLY A 67 0.39 2.07 -3.27
N SER A 68 -0.79 2.37 -2.76
CA SER A 68 -1.44 3.68 -2.85
C SER A 68 -0.57 4.79 -2.25
N PHE A 69 -0.17 5.74 -3.06
CA PHE A 69 0.65 6.89 -2.64
C PHE A 69 0.04 7.68 -1.47
N THR A 70 -1.28 7.93 -1.54
CA THR A 70 -2.00 8.64 -0.47
C THR A 70 -2.16 7.77 0.76
N GLY A 71 -2.56 6.51 0.57
CA GLY A 71 -2.77 5.57 1.68
C GLY A 71 -1.50 5.37 2.51
N LEU A 72 -0.38 5.10 1.87
CA LEU A 72 0.91 4.90 2.54
C LEU A 72 1.34 6.13 3.36
N ARG A 73 1.15 7.34 2.83
CA ARG A 73 1.45 8.57 3.58
C ARG A 73 0.54 8.76 4.78
N VAL A 74 -0.74 8.46 4.64
CA VAL A 74 -1.70 8.55 5.75
C VAL A 74 -1.32 7.55 6.86
N GLY A 75 -1.06 6.30 6.51
CA GLY A 75 -0.64 5.27 7.47
C GLY A 75 0.65 5.66 8.19
N LEU A 76 1.68 6.00 7.43
CA LEU A 76 2.98 6.38 7.98
C LEU A 76 2.89 7.63 8.87
N SER A 77 2.16 8.66 8.44
CA SER A 77 1.99 9.90 9.23
C SER A 77 1.25 9.65 10.55
N ALA A 78 0.20 8.82 10.54
CA ALA A 78 -0.53 8.47 11.76
C ALA A 78 0.36 7.75 12.77
N VAL A 79 1.14 6.76 12.31
CA VAL A 79 2.04 5.98 13.16
C VAL A 79 3.22 6.83 13.67
N LEU A 80 3.78 7.70 12.84
CA LEU A 80 4.82 8.66 13.25
C LEU A 80 4.27 9.64 14.30
N GLY A 81 3.04 10.11 14.17
CA GLY A 81 2.38 10.94 15.18
C GLY A 81 2.28 10.23 16.54
N ILE A 82 1.84 8.97 16.55
CA ILE A 82 1.80 8.15 17.77
C ILE A 82 3.20 7.97 18.35
N ARG A 83 4.19 7.62 17.52
CA ARG A 83 5.59 7.47 17.93
C ARG A 83 6.13 8.74 18.59
N THR A 84 5.83 9.90 18.02
CA THR A 84 6.34 11.18 18.53
C THR A 84 5.89 11.44 19.96
N VAL A 85 4.66 11.08 20.30
CA VAL A 85 4.12 11.28 21.66
C VAL A 85 4.54 10.16 22.60
N THR A 86 4.54 8.92 22.15
CA THR A 86 4.73 7.74 22.99
C THR A 86 6.17 7.28 23.12
N GLN A 87 7.03 7.68 22.19
CA GLN A 87 8.42 7.21 22.02
C GLN A 87 8.54 5.68 21.85
N VAL A 88 7.45 5.00 21.52
CA VAL A 88 7.43 3.54 21.27
C VAL A 88 8.25 3.23 20.01
N PRO A 89 9.08 2.17 20.03
CA PRO A 89 9.85 1.76 18.87
C PRO A 89 8.98 1.50 17.64
N LEU A 90 9.46 1.94 16.47
CA LEU A 90 8.78 1.73 15.18
C LEU A 90 9.63 0.85 14.28
N VAL A 91 9.01 -0.11 13.63
CA VAL A 91 9.57 -0.83 12.49
C VAL A 91 8.66 -0.68 11.27
N VAL A 92 9.26 -0.80 10.10
CA VAL A 92 8.56 -0.72 8.82
C VAL A 92 8.66 -2.05 8.09
N VAL A 93 7.61 -2.40 7.35
CA VAL A 93 7.51 -3.65 6.60
C VAL A 93 7.09 -3.32 5.17
N PRO A 94 7.79 -3.80 4.13
CA PRO A 94 7.27 -3.74 2.77
C PRO A 94 5.92 -4.45 2.66
N THR A 95 4.98 -3.87 1.92
CA THR A 95 3.61 -4.40 1.80
C THR A 95 3.59 -5.84 1.28
N LEU A 96 4.35 -6.13 0.23
CA LEU A 96 4.39 -7.47 -0.37
C LEU A 96 5.08 -8.48 0.57
N GLU A 97 6.09 -8.06 1.33
CA GLU A 97 6.68 -8.89 2.37
C GLU A 97 5.66 -9.20 3.48
N GLY A 98 4.93 -8.19 3.95
CA GLY A 98 3.84 -8.39 4.91
C GLY A 98 2.77 -9.37 4.39
N MET A 99 2.43 -9.31 3.09
CA MET A 99 1.53 -10.28 2.48
C MET A 99 2.12 -11.69 2.49
N ALA A 100 3.43 -11.87 2.24
CA ALA A 100 4.07 -13.19 2.26
C ALA A 100 3.98 -13.87 3.64
N TRP A 101 3.87 -13.10 4.72
CA TRP A 101 3.64 -13.62 6.07
C TRP A 101 2.27 -14.27 6.28
N SER A 102 1.29 -13.99 5.43
CA SER A 102 0.00 -14.69 5.46
C SER A 102 0.10 -16.14 5.00
N LEU A 103 1.15 -16.47 4.24
CA LEU A 103 1.46 -17.82 3.76
C LEU A 103 2.76 -18.34 4.40
N ARG A 104 2.95 -18.07 5.69
CA ARG A 104 4.06 -18.62 6.45
C ARG A 104 4.10 -20.14 6.30
N ASP A 105 5.29 -20.70 6.16
CA ASP A 105 5.56 -22.14 5.99
C ASP A 105 5.11 -22.71 4.64
N ALA A 106 4.76 -21.88 3.65
CA ALA A 106 4.50 -22.38 2.31
C ALA A 106 5.73 -23.12 1.75
N ALA A 107 5.51 -24.35 1.27
CA ALA A 107 6.58 -25.18 0.70
C ALA A 107 7.09 -24.64 -0.65
N MET A 108 6.24 -23.93 -1.37
CA MET A 108 6.56 -23.31 -2.66
C MET A 108 6.84 -21.80 -2.51
N PRO A 109 7.57 -21.20 -3.47
CA PRO A 109 7.68 -19.75 -3.53
C PRO A 109 6.31 -19.08 -3.55
N VAL A 110 6.20 -17.91 -2.92
CA VAL A 110 4.99 -17.11 -2.85
C VAL A 110 5.21 -15.79 -3.57
N CYS A 111 4.24 -15.43 -4.40
CA CYS A 111 4.23 -14.20 -5.19
C CYS A 111 2.98 -13.38 -4.86
N PRO A 112 3.01 -12.52 -3.86
CA PRO A 112 1.96 -11.55 -3.62
C PRO A 112 1.90 -10.53 -4.76
N VAL A 113 0.68 -10.23 -5.23
CA VAL A 113 0.42 -9.31 -6.34
C VAL A 113 -0.66 -8.32 -5.91
N ILE A 114 -0.36 -7.04 -5.98
CA ILE A 114 -1.35 -5.98 -5.75
C ILE A 114 -1.47 -5.09 -6.97
N ASN A 115 -2.65 -4.49 -7.12
CA ASN A 115 -2.91 -3.57 -8.23
C ASN A 115 -2.00 -2.35 -8.17
N SER A 116 -1.47 -1.98 -9.32
CA SER A 116 -0.84 -0.71 -9.58
C SER A 116 -1.82 0.15 -10.39
N ARG A 117 -1.37 0.84 -11.38
CA ARG A 117 -2.20 1.68 -12.25
C ARG A 117 -2.16 1.16 -13.69
N ARG A 118 -3.26 1.36 -14.44
CA ARG A 118 -3.32 1.12 -15.88
C ARG A 118 -2.98 -0.32 -16.32
N GLY A 119 -3.48 -1.33 -15.60
CA GLY A 119 -3.23 -2.73 -15.94
C GLY A 119 -1.82 -3.21 -15.57
N GLU A 120 -1.11 -2.45 -14.73
CA GLU A 120 0.14 -2.88 -14.11
C GLU A 120 -0.12 -3.43 -12.72
N VAL A 121 0.76 -4.29 -12.26
CA VAL A 121 0.75 -4.86 -10.91
C VAL A 121 2.09 -4.63 -10.22
N TYR A 122 2.06 -4.55 -8.91
CA TYR A 122 3.24 -4.70 -8.07
C TYR A 122 3.35 -6.15 -7.64
N TRP A 123 4.55 -6.71 -7.68
CA TRP A 123 4.85 -8.06 -7.20
C TRP A 123 6.25 -8.15 -6.60
N ALA A 124 6.47 -9.21 -5.86
CA ALA A 124 7.77 -9.68 -5.41
C ALA A 124 7.71 -11.20 -5.27
N LEU A 125 8.86 -11.87 -5.22
CA LEU A 125 8.90 -13.31 -5.04
C LEU A 125 9.66 -13.64 -3.76
N PHE A 126 9.05 -14.46 -2.93
CA PHE A 126 9.61 -14.90 -1.65
C PHE A 126 9.60 -16.41 -1.52
N GLN A 127 10.53 -16.94 -0.71
CA GLN A 127 10.55 -18.34 -0.33
C GLN A 127 10.76 -18.45 1.19
N TRP A 128 9.94 -19.26 1.83
CA TRP A 128 10.15 -19.61 3.22
C TRP A 128 11.29 -20.63 3.35
N ARG A 129 12.23 -20.37 4.27
CA ARG A 129 13.33 -21.24 4.63
C ARG A 129 13.24 -21.59 6.11
N GLY A 130 12.22 -22.35 6.47
CA GLY A 130 11.81 -22.57 7.86
C GLY A 130 10.92 -21.43 8.39
N ASN A 131 10.52 -21.53 9.65
CA ASN A 131 9.40 -20.77 10.22
C ASN A 131 9.64 -19.27 10.34
N ASP A 132 10.89 -18.80 10.43
CA ASP A 132 11.21 -17.40 10.71
C ASP A 132 12.16 -16.77 9.68
N HIS A 133 12.42 -17.45 8.59
CA HIS A 133 13.29 -16.95 7.54
C HIS A 133 12.55 -16.85 6.21
N LEU A 134 12.13 -15.64 5.86
CA LEU A 134 11.57 -15.33 4.56
C LEU A 134 12.68 -14.77 3.67
N GLU A 135 13.10 -15.56 2.68
CA GLU A 135 14.07 -15.15 1.67
C GLU A 135 13.35 -14.40 0.55
N ARG A 136 13.89 -13.26 0.15
CA ARG A 136 13.40 -12.49 -1.00
C ARG A 136 14.15 -12.92 -2.25
N LEU A 137 13.49 -13.68 -3.13
CA LEU A 137 14.06 -14.17 -4.39
C LEU A 137 14.06 -13.09 -5.48
N VAL A 138 12.98 -12.30 -5.55
CA VAL A 138 12.85 -11.15 -6.48
C VAL A 138 12.38 -9.94 -5.66
N PRO A 139 13.08 -8.80 -5.74
CA PRO A 139 12.66 -7.59 -5.06
C PRO A 139 11.34 -7.06 -5.64
N GLU A 140 10.75 -6.10 -4.96
CA GLU A 140 9.52 -5.44 -5.38
C GLU A 140 9.68 -4.85 -6.80
N GLN A 141 8.79 -5.24 -7.67
CA GLN A 141 8.72 -4.85 -9.07
C GLN A 141 7.37 -4.19 -9.38
N VAL A 142 7.30 -3.55 -10.53
CA VAL A 142 6.07 -3.06 -11.14
C VAL A 142 6.12 -3.26 -12.65
N GLY A 143 5.01 -3.65 -13.24
CA GLY A 143 4.90 -3.86 -14.67
C GLY A 143 3.64 -4.62 -15.05
N THR A 144 3.59 -5.08 -16.30
CA THR A 144 2.46 -5.82 -16.85
C THR A 144 2.43 -7.28 -16.37
N ALA A 145 1.30 -7.94 -16.54
CA ALA A 145 1.14 -9.36 -16.27
C ALA A 145 2.17 -10.23 -17.02
N GLU A 146 2.51 -9.86 -18.26
CA GLU A 146 3.51 -10.57 -19.07
C GLU A 146 4.92 -10.41 -18.49
N ALA A 147 5.24 -9.23 -17.94
CA ALA A 147 6.53 -9.01 -17.28
C ALA A 147 6.66 -9.85 -16.02
N LEU A 148 5.59 -9.96 -15.23
CA LEU A 148 5.50 -10.87 -14.09
C LEU A 148 5.69 -12.33 -14.55
N GLY A 149 4.93 -12.78 -15.55
CA GLY A 149 4.99 -14.16 -16.03
C GLY A 149 6.38 -14.61 -16.45
N LYS A 150 7.16 -13.73 -17.08
CA LYS A 150 8.53 -14.02 -17.49
C LYS A 150 9.51 -14.23 -16.32
N GLN A 151 9.16 -13.79 -15.13
CA GLN A 151 10.00 -13.95 -13.94
C GLN A 151 9.63 -15.19 -13.10
N LEU A 152 8.46 -15.78 -13.35
CA LEU A 152 7.99 -16.95 -12.62
C LEU A 152 8.50 -18.23 -13.30
N ASN A 153 9.43 -18.90 -12.64
CA ASN A 153 10.00 -20.16 -13.10
C ASN A 153 9.61 -21.28 -12.15
N GLY A 154 8.81 -22.24 -12.64
CA GLY A 154 8.38 -23.39 -11.84
C GLY A 154 7.14 -23.13 -10.97
N PRO A 155 6.81 -24.06 -10.07
CA PRO A 155 5.64 -23.95 -9.21
C PRO A 155 5.73 -22.75 -8.26
N VAL A 156 4.66 -21.94 -8.19
CA VAL A 156 4.59 -20.73 -7.36
C VAL A 156 3.16 -20.48 -6.90
N ILE A 157 2.98 -19.98 -5.70
CA ILE A 157 1.68 -19.50 -5.19
C ILE A 157 1.56 -18.04 -5.55
N VAL A 158 0.68 -17.69 -6.49
CA VAL A 158 0.35 -16.31 -6.86
C VAL A 158 -0.99 -15.93 -6.25
N TYR A 159 -1.07 -14.79 -5.58
CA TYR A 159 -2.27 -14.35 -4.86
C TYR A 159 -2.29 -12.84 -4.64
N GLY A 160 -3.44 -12.32 -4.22
CA GLY A 160 -3.66 -10.90 -3.94
C GLY A 160 -4.61 -10.25 -4.93
N GLU A 161 -4.99 -8.99 -4.70
CA GLU A 161 -5.98 -8.28 -5.53
C GLU A 161 -5.52 -8.09 -6.99
N GLY A 162 -4.21 -7.96 -7.21
CA GLY A 162 -3.65 -7.86 -8.56
C GLY A 162 -3.74 -9.19 -9.32
N TRP A 163 -3.64 -10.32 -8.62
CA TRP A 163 -3.92 -11.63 -9.20
C TRP A 163 -5.38 -11.72 -9.64
N GLU A 164 -6.34 -11.35 -8.81
CA GLU A 164 -7.76 -11.41 -9.15
C GLU A 164 -8.11 -10.56 -10.39
N THR A 165 -7.47 -9.40 -10.51
CA THR A 165 -7.74 -8.48 -11.62
C THR A 165 -7.09 -8.93 -12.94
N GLU A 166 -5.86 -9.46 -12.88
CA GLU A 166 -5.03 -9.76 -14.06
C GLU A 166 -4.82 -11.28 -14.26
N LYS A 167 -5.65 -12.11 -13.63
CA LYS A 167 -5.54 -13.59 -13.56
C LYS A 167 -5.31 -14.23 -14.92
N GLU A 168 -6.13 -13.90 -15.90
CA GLU A 168 -6.05 -14.51 -17.23
C GLU A 168 -4.75 -14.12 -17.97
N ALA A 169 -4.34 -12.85 -17.86
CA ALA A 169 -3.10 -12.37 -18.45
C ALA A 169 -1.87 -12.99 -17.78
N ILE A 170 -1.89 -13.10 -16.45
CA ILE A 170 -0.79 -13.74 -15.70
C ILE A 170 -0.71 -15.23 -16.05
N LYS A 171 -1.84 -15.97 -16.07
CA LYS A 171 -1.87 -17.39 -16.47
C LYS A 171 -1.33 -17.62 -17.88
N ALA A 172 -1.73 -16.79 -18.82
CA ALA A 172 -1.24 -16.87 -20.19
C ALA A 172 0.27 -16.65 -20.30
N ALA A 173 0.82 -15.76 -19.46
CA ALA A 173 2.23 -15.42 -19.46
C ALA A 173 3.11 -16.43 -18.70
N VAL A 174 2.58 -17.04 -17.65
CA VAL A 174 3.31 -18.01 -16.79
C VAL A 174 3.35 -19.42 -17.42
N GLY A 175 2.45 -19.73 -18.35
CA GLY A 175 2.35 -21.06 -18.98
C GLY A 175 1.91 -22.13 -17.98
N THR A 176 2.69 -23.22 -17.89
CA THR A 176 2.37 -24.39 -17.05
C THR A 176 2.80 -24.27 -15.59
N ALA A 177 3.30 -23.14 -15.15
CA ALA A 177 3.63 -22.97 -13.73
C ALA A 177 2.36 -23.17 -12.88
N VAL A 178 2.47 -24.01 -11.86
CA VAL A 178 1.34 -24.33 -11.00
C VAL A 178 1.01 -23.13 -10.12
N ILE A 179 -0.15 -22.56 -10.35
CA ILE A 179 -0.66 -21.46 -9.55
C ILE A 179 -1.67 -22.02 -8.56
N THR A 180 -1.41 -21.85 -7.29
CA THR A 180 -2.35 -22.21 -6.22
C THR A 180 -3.06 -20.95 -5.75
N GLU A 181 -4.37 -20.98 -5.73
CA GLU A 181 -5.20 -19.88 -5.24
C GLU A 181 -5.39 -20.01 -3.72
N ALA A 182 -5.09 -18.95 -2.99
CA ALA A 182 -5.40 -18.87 -1.57
C ALA A 182 -6.51 -17.83 -1.36
N ALA A 183 -7.76 -18.28 -1.35
CA ALA A 183 -8.96 -17.42 -1.40
C ALA A 183 -9.11 -16.44 -0.22
N GLU A 184 -8.64 -16.77 0.98
CA GLU A 184 -8.85 -15.94 2.17
C GLU A 184 -7.77 -14.88 2.43
N GLN A 185 -6.66 -14.90 1.69
CA GLN A 185 -5.47 -14.09 1.98
C GLN A 185 -5.16 -13.10 0.85
N MET A 186 -6.19 -12.59 0.21
CA MET A 186 -6.04 -11.79 -1.01
C MET A 186 -5.62 -10.34 -0.77
N ARG A 187 -5.66 -9.84 0.47
CA ARG A 187 -5.43 -8.43 0.77
C ARG A 187 -4.28 -8.27 1.75
N PRO A 188 -3.51 -7.17 1.62
CA PRO A 188 -2.58 -6.79 2.66
C PRO A 188 -3.32 -6.63 4.00
N SER A 189 -2.75 -7.17 5.08
CA SER A 189 -3.36 -7.21 6.41
C SER A 189 -2.41 -6.67 7.47
N ALA A 190 -2.94 -5.89 8.41
CA ALA A 190 -2.17 -5.44 9.56
C ALA A 190 -1.73 -6.62 10.45
N VAL A 191 -2.45 -7.74 10.43
CA VAL A 191 -2.04 -8.96 11.18
C VAL A 191 -0.74 -9.49 10.61
N SER A 192 -0.66 -9.75 9.31
CA SER A 192 0.55 -10.30 8.68
C SER A 192 1.72 -9.30 8.69
N VAL A 193 1.45 -8.02 8.47
CA VAL A 193 2.42 -6.93 8.65
C VAL A 193 2.93 -6.89 10.09
N GLY A 194 2.04 -7.05 11.07
CA GLY A 194 2.37 -7.09 12.50
C GLY A 194 3.27 -8.28 12.87
N LEU A 195 3.00 -9.47 12.33
CA LEU A 195 3.83 -10.66 12.53
C LEU A 195 5.26 -10.46 11.99
N ALA A 196 5.38 -9.95 10.77
CA ALA A 196 6.68 -9.58 10.20
C ALA A 196 7.41 -8.54 11.07
N GLY A 197 6.67 -7.54 11.55
CA GLY A 197 7.19 -6.48 12.41
C GLY A 197 7.63 -6.99 13.79
N LEU A 198 6.92 -7.94 14.38
CA LEU A 198 7.31 -8.56 15.65
C LEU A 198 8.66 -9.25 15.55
N LEU A 199 8.91 -10.00 14.47
CA LEU A 199 10.21 -10.62 14.24
C LEU A 199 11.32 -9.57 14.11
N ARG A 200 11.09 -8.50 13.38
CA ARG A 200 12.03 -7.38 13.24
C ARG A 200 12.32 -6.71 14.59
N LEU A 201 11.27 -6.42 15.36
CA LEU A 201 11.41 -5.83 16.70
C LEU A 201 12.20 -6.73 17.64
N SER A 202 11.99 -8.07 17.61
CA SER A 202 12.72 -9.05 18.45
C SER A 202 14.21 -9.10 18.10
N ARG A 203 14.57 -8.85 16.83
CA ARG A 203 15.95 -8.74 16.34
C ARG A 203 16.61 -7.39 16.65
N GLY A 204 15.87 -6.46 17.24
CA GLY A 204 16.38 -5.13 17.58
C GLY A 204 16.26 -4.10 16.45
N ASP A 205 15.60 -4.43 15.34
CA ASP A 205 15.38 -3.48 14.26
C ASP A 205 14.58 -2.27 14.76
N ARG A 206 14.99 -1.08 14.33
CA ARG A 206 14.32 0.18 14.63
C ARG A 206 14.40 1.09 13.42
N ALA A 207 13.27 1.64 13.04
CA ALA A 207 13.25 2.64 11.99
C ALA A 207 13.79 3.98 12.52
N GLY A 208 14.70 4.58 11.76
CA GLY A 208 15.32 5.87 12.08
C GLY A 208 14.36 7.07 11.95
N LEU A 209 14.91 8.26 11.90
CA LEU A 209 14.22 9.47 11.47
C LEU A 209 14.30 9.56 9.94
N GLY A 210 13.31 10.16 9.31
CA GLY A 210 13.31 10.33 7.84
C GLY A 210 12.80 9.12 7.05
N ILE A 211 11.93 8.31 7.63
CA ILE A 211 11.26 7.20 6.93
C ILE A 211 10.40 7.75 5.80
N SER A 212 10.55 7.18 4.62
CA SER A 212 9.71 7.44 3.46
C SER A 212 9.05 6.16 2.96
N PRO A 213 7.88 6.24 2.30
CA PRO A 213 7.30 5.09 1.63
C PRO A 213 8.22 4.53 0.54
N LEU A 214 8.10 3.23 0.33
CA LEU A 214 8.79 2.51 -0.75
C LEU A 214 8.06 2.78 -2.07
N TYR A 215 8.49 3.82 -2.77
CA TYR A 215 7.94 4.19 -4.08
C TYR A 215 8.68 3.44 -5.19
N ILE A 216 8.06 2.40 -5.74
CA ILE A 216 8.57 1.69 -6.93
C ILE A 216 8.25 2.49 -8.19
N GLN A 217 7.11 3.20 -8.21
CA GLN A 217 6.75 4.13 -9.27
C GLN A 217 6.77 5.56 -8.78
N ARG A 218 7.12 6.48 -9.68
CA ARG A 218 7.02 7.91 -9.43
C ARG A 218 5.55 8.33 -9.27
N PRO A 219 5.25 9.31 -8.41
CA PRO A 219 3.90 9.81 -8.22
C PRO A 219 3.26 10.25 -9.55
N GLU A 220 2.00 9.91 -9.76
CA GLU A 220 1.27 10.30 -10.99
C GLU A 220 1.24 11.82 -11.20
N ALA A 221 1.23 12.59 -10.10
CA ALA A 221 1.29 14.03 -10.14
C ALA A 221 2.59 14.56 -10.76
N GLU A 222 3.73 13.93 -10.48
CA GLU A 222 5.03 14.27 -11.07
C GLU A 222 5.06 13.94 -12.56
N LEU A 223 4.58 12.76 -12.94
CA LEU A 223 4.50 12.36 -14.34
C LEU A 223 3.58 13.28 -15.15
N LYS A 224 2.42 13.66 -14.60
CA LYS A 224 1.52 14.63 -15.22
C LYS A 224 2.13 16.02 -15.30
N TYR A 225 2.90 16.43 -14.30
CA TYR A 225 3.62 17.70 -14.34
C TYR A 225 4.65 17.72 -15.47
N GLU A 226 5.48 16.69 -15.59
CA GLU A 226 6.46 16.58 -16.68
C GLU A 226 5.80 16.51 -18.06
N GLN A 227 4.77 15.66 -18.23
CA GLN A 227 4.02 15.53 -19.50
C GLN A 227 3.34 16.84 -19.93
N SER A 228 3.13 17.75 -18.99
CA SER A 228 2.55 19.07 -19.26
C SER A 228 3.57 20.17 -19.53
N GLY A 229 4.82 19.82 -19.70
CA GLY A 229 5.89 20.80 -19.89
C GLY A 229 6.21 21.61 -18.64
N GLY A 230 6.02 21.03 -17.46
CA GLY A 230 6.33 21.69 -16.19
C GLY A 230 5.24 22.69 -15.70
N ILE A 231 4.06 22.69 -16.31
CA ILE A 231 2.96 23.56 -15.90
C ILE A 231 2.21 22.96 -14.73
N SER A 232 2.19 23.65 -13.60
CA SER A 232 1.53 23.17 -12.39
C SER A 232 0.00 23.03 -12.56
N PRO A 233 -0.68 22.16 -11.79
CA PRO A 233 -2.14 22.06 -11.81
C PRO A 233 -2.86 23.39 -11.52
N VAL A 234 -2.26 24.24 -10.69
CA VAL A 234 -2.78 25.58 -10.35
C VAL A 234 -2.72 26.50 -11.57
N GLU A 235 -1.57 26.56 -12.24
CA GLU A 235 -1.40 27.38 -13.45
C GLU A 235 -2.31 26.92 -14.59
N ARG A 236 -2.50 25.60 -14.77
CA ARG A 236 -3.46 25.06 -15.75
C ARG A 236 -4.90 25.51 -15.43
N ARG A 237 -5.28 25.47 -14.15
CA ARG A 237 -6.61 25.91 -13.73
C ARG A 237 -6.78 27.41 -13.97
N GLN A 238 -5.77 28.21 -13.67
CA GLN A 238 -5.76 29.67 -13.92
C GLN A 238 -5.83 29.97 -15.43
N ALA A 239 -5.02 29.29 -16.25
CA ALA A 239 -5.06 29.45 -17.70
C ALA A 239 -6.43 29.05 -18.31
N LYS A 240 -7.07 27.99 -17.79
CA LYS A 240 -8.42 27.57 -18.22
C LYS A 240 -9.48 28.59 -17.83
N VAL A 241 -9.40 29.18 -16.66
CA VAL A 241 -10.29 30.25 -16.20
C VAL A 241 -10.10 31.53 -17.05
N ALA A 242 -8.84 31.91 -17.28
CA ALA A 242 -8.51 33.07 -18.12
C ALA A 242 -9.03 32.92 -19.57
N ARG A 243 -8.84 31.75 -20.21
CA ARG A 243 -9.42 31.45 -21.52
C ARG A 243 -10.95 31.55 -21.56
N LYS A 244 -11.61 31.03 -20.50
CA LYS A 244 -13.08 31.08 -20.40
C LYS A 244 -13.60 32.52 -20.20
N LEU A 245 -12.86 33.35 -19.48
CA LEU A 245 -13.16 34.77 -19.28
C LEU A 245 -13.00 35.57 -20.59
N ASN A 246 -11.89 35.41 -21.28
CA ASN A 246 -11.61 36.04 -22.56
C ASN A 246 -12.65 35.66 -23.63
N SER A 247 -13.06 34.38 -23.69
CA SER A 247 -14.09 33.94 -24.63
C SER A 247 -15.47 34.59 -24.34
N ARG A 248 -15.78 34.84 -23.07
CA ARG A 248 -17.02 35.55 -22.68
C ARG A 248 -16.98 37.04 -22.99
N LEU A 249 -15.82 37.68 -22.81
CA LEU A 249 -15.61 39.09 -23.14
C LEU A 249 -15.70 39.32 -24.64
N ASN A 250 -15.06 38.49 -25.45
CA ASN A 250 -15.14 38.57 -26.91
C ASN A 250 -16.56 38.35 -27.45
N ARG A 251 -17.36 37.45 -26.84
CA ARG A 251 -18.76 37.25 -27.24
C ARG A 251 -19.64 38.45 -26.88
N LYS A 252 -19.31 39.22 -25.83
CA LYS A 252 -20.04 40.46 -25.48
C LYS A 252 -19.68 41.62 -26.40
N ALA A 253 -18.41 41.70 -26.86
CA ALA A 253 -17.94 42.74 -27.76
C ALA A 253 -18.52 42.62 -29.18
N VAL A 254 -18.91 41.42 -29.61
CA VAL A 254 -19.43 41.16 -30.98
C VAL A 254 -20.95 41.33 -31.09
N ARG A 255 -21.69 41.69 -30.02
CA ARG A 255 -23.14 42.00 -30.16
C ARG A 255 -23.31 43.39 -30.74
N PRO A 256 -23.84 43.54 -31.98
CA PRO A 256 -24.12 44.84 -32.55
C PRO A 256 -25.22 45.55 -31.73
N ARG A 257 -25.00 46.83 -31.40
CA ARG A 257 -26.04 47.69 -30.84
C ARG A 257 -27.20 47.70 -31.83
N ARG A 258 -28.33 47.08 -31.46
CA ARG A 258 -29.59 47.33 -32.15
C ARG A 258 -29.86 48.84 -32.07
N LYS A 259 -29.82 49.53 -33.22
CA LYS A 259 -30.30 50.89 -33.36
C LYS A 259 -31.82 50.86 -33.14
N ALA A 260 -32.29 51.72 -32.27
CA ALA A 260 -33.69 52.10 -32.13
C ALA A 260 -34.16 52.95 -33.31
#